data_3005a96d2e909985bddaf6e0bddff26a
#
_entry.id   3005a96d2e909985bddaf6e0bddff26a
#
_cell.length_a   1.000
_cell.length_b   1.000
_cell.length_c   1.000
_cell.angle_alpha   90.00
_cell.angle_beta   90.00
_cell.angle_gamma   90.00
#
_symmetry.space_group_name_H-M   'P 1'
#
loop_
_entity.id
_entity.type
_entity.pdbx_description
1 polymer ?
#
loop_
_entity_poly.entity_id
_entity_poly.type
_entity_poly.pdbx_seq_one_letter_code
_entity_poly.pdbx_strand_id
1 'polypeptide(L)'
;MGRILPFPEDALIFIVDDDKAVGDALTLLLRIEGFKTRNFADGGSFLEAVRLDKPACVILDLQLPGQSGLAVLKDLSDMKFGTPVIVMSGQSDIITAVTAMKNGALDFLEKPFPAVAMLDRVREAVAAYRKATSGTIHGLADFPGRHLLTGREREVLGQVAAGASNKEAGRRLGISPRTVEVHRARIMDKLGARNAADLMRIVLSRTESRALQLAR
;
A
#
# COMPACT_ATOMS: atom_id res chain seq x y z
N MET A 1 13.73 31.43 3.99
CA MET A 1 14.31 30.12 3.61
C MET A 1 13.14 29.20 3.28
N GLY A 2 12.76 29.09 2.00
CA GLY A 2 11.62 28.28 1.55
C GLY A 2 11.91 26.79 1.79
N ARG A 3 11.05 26.15 2.56
CA ARG A 3 11.05 24.69 2.74
C ARG A 3 10.75 24.08 1.37
N ILE A 4 11.73 23.49 0.72
CA ILE A 4 11.49 22.66 -0.46
C ILE A 4 10.70 21.46 0.05
N LEU A 5 9.37 21.49 -0.12
CA LEU A 5 8.50 20.36 0.16
C LEU A 5 8.89 19.25 -0.82
N PRO A 6 9.33 18.06 -0.35
CA PRO A 6 9.81 16.99 -1.22
C PRO A 6 8.70 16.30 -2.02
N PHE A 7 7.45 16.76 -1.89
CA PHE A 7 6.29 16.18 -2.55
C PHE A 7 5.62 17.23 -3.45
N PRO A 8 5.24 16.89 -4.70
CA PRO A 8 4.44 17.78 -5.52
C PRO A 8 3.11 18.06 -4.83
N GLU A 9 2.69 19.31 -4.88
CA GLU A 9 1.49 19.90 -4.26
C GLU A 9 0.15 19.31 -4.71
N ASP A 10 0.13 18.15 -5.42
CA ASP A 10 -1.04 17.61 -6.09
C ASP A 10 -1.44 16.17 -5.70
N ALA A 11 -0.77 15.53 -4.75
CA ALA A 11 -1.17 14.18 -4.35
C ALA A 11 -2.50 14.22 -3.60
N LEU A 12 -3.51 13.52 -4.15
CA LEU A 12 -4.84 13.41 -3.56
C LEU A 12 -4.88 12.24 -2.57
N ILE A 13 -5.32 12.52 -1.36
CA ILE A 13 -5.49 11.54 -0.29
C ILE A 13 -6.98 11.42 0.04
N PHE A 14 -7.52 10.22 0.02
CA PHE A 14 -8.87 9.96 0.49
C PHE A 14 -8.84 9.57 1.96
N ILE A 15 -9.74 10.15 2.76
CA ILE A 15 -9.92 9.88 4.18
C ILE A 15 -11.33 9.32 4.35
N VAL A 16 -11.45 8.14 4.92
CA VAL A 16 -12.72 7.44 5.15
C VAL A 16 -12.85 7.22 6.65
N ASP A 17 -13.66 8.03 7.29
CA ASP A 17 -13.90 8.04 8.74
C ASP A 17 -15.25 8.71 9.00
N ASP A 18 -16.13 8.09 9.77
CA ASP A 18 -17.44 8.64 10.11
C ASP A 18 -17.36 9.75 11.17
N ASP A 19 -16.27 9.80 11.94
CA ASP A 19 -15.98 10.90 12.83
C ASP A 19 -15.47 12.12 12.06
N LYS A 20 -16.38 13.10 11.90
CA LYS A 20 -16.04 14.35 11.22
C LYS A 20 -14.86 15.08 11.85
N ALA A 21 -14.69 15.02 13.18
CA ALA A 21 -13.59 15.70 13.86
C ALA A 21 -12.23 15.06 13.50
N VAL A 22 -12.17 13.73 13.41
CA VAL A 22 -10.98 13.00 12.93
C VAL A 22 -10.69 13.35 11.48
N GLY A 23 -11.70 13.33 10.60
CA GLY A 23 -11.57 13.70 9.20
C GLY A 23 -11.06 15.13 9.01
N ASP A 24 -11.60 16.10 9.75
CA ASP A 24 -11.18 17.50 9.70
C ASP A 24 -9.75 17.69 10.21
N ALA A 25 -9.36 17.01 11.31
CA ALA A 25 -8.01 17.05 11.85
C ALA A 25 -6.98 16.47 10.89
N LEU A 26 -7.26 15.32 10.29
CA LEU A 26 -6.41 14.70 9.28
C LEU A 26 -6.30 15.58 8.02
N THR A 27 -7.42 16.17 7.60
CA THR A 27 -7.43 17.12 6.47
C THR A 27 -6.52 18.29 6.73
N LEU A 28 -6.60 18.93 7.90
CA LEU A 28 -5.74 20.04 8.26
C LEU A 28 -4.26 19.63 8.28
N LEU A 29 -3.97 18.51 8.92
CA LEU A 29 -2.61 17.95 9.02
C LEU A 29 -1.98 17.72 7.64
N LEU A 30 -2.72 17.08 6.74
CA LEU A 30 -2.24 16.73 5.41
C LEU A 30 -2.13 17.95 4.49
N ARG A 31 -3.03 18.93 4.61
CA ARG A 31 -2.96 20.18 3.83
C ARG A 31 -1.76 21.05 4.19
N ILE A 32 -1.36 21.08 5.46
CA ILE A 32 -0.14 21.77 5.89
C ILE A 32 1.10 21.18 5.21
N GLU A 33 1.07 19.88 4.89
CA GLU A 33 2.13 19.16 4.18
C GLU A 33 2.01 19.22 2.65
N GLY A 34 1.00 19.94 2.13
CA GLY A 34 0.79 20.16 0.69
C GLY A 34 -0.06 19.10 -0.01
N PHE A 35 -0.68 18.16 0.71
CA PHE A 35 -1.57 17.17 0.12
C PHE A 35 -2.98 17.72 -0.12
N LYS A 36 -3.63 17.30 -1.20
CA LYS A 36 -5.07 17.47 -1.38
C LYS A 36 -5.82 16.34 -0.68
N THR A 37 -6.98 16.65 -0.09
CA THR A 37 -7.77 15.66 0.65
C THR A 37 -9.22 15.64 0.20
N ARG A 38 -9.86 14.47 0.30
CA ARG A 38 -11.30 14.30 0.18
C ARG A 38 -11.78 13.34 1.25
N ASN A 39 -12.81 13.75 2.01
CA ASN A 39 -13.35 12.99 3.13
C ASN A 39 -14.63 12.24 2.71
N PHE A 40 -14.82 11.06 3.31
CA PHE A 40 -15.99 10.21 3.17
C PHE A 40 -16.40 9.71 4.56
N ALA A 41 -17.69 9.75 4.86
CA ALA A 41 -18.23 9.31 6.13
C ALA A 41 -18.64 7.83 6.14
N ASP A 42 -18.62 7.17 4.98
CA ASP A 42 -19.04 5.78 4.82
C ASP A 42 -18.29 5.08 3.69
N GLY A 43 -18.29 3.75 3.74
CA GLY A 43 -17.62 2.92 2.74
C GLY A 43 -18.28 2.97 1.35
N GLY A 44 -19.59 3.14 1.27
CA GLY A 44 -20.32 3.14 0.00
C GLY A 44 -19.96 4.34 -0.87
N SER A 45 -20.07 5.57 -0.33
CA SER A 45 -19.71 6.81 -1.02
C SER A 45 -18.21 6.82 -1.41
N PHE A 46 -17.36 6.25 -0.58
CA PHE A 46 -15.95 6.06 -0.90
C PHE A 46 -15.74 5.10 -2.06
N LEU A 47 -16.36 3.92 -2.06
CA LEU A 47 -16.24 2.92 -3.13
C LEU A 47 -16.76 3.42 -4.47
N GLU A 48 -17.77 4.30 -4.48
CA GLU A 48 -18.20 4.99 -5.69
C GLU A 48 -17.14 5.98 -6.19
N ALA A 49 -16.56 6.75 -5.28
CA ALA A 49 -15.57 7.76 -5.63
C ALA A 49 -14.28 7.17 -6.21
N VAL A 50 -13.80 6.03 -5.72
CA VAL A 50 -12.56 5.40 -6.22
C VAL A 50 -12.71 4.84 -7.64
N ARG A 51 -13.92 4.70 -8.14
CA ARG A 51 -14.18 4.33 -9.55
C ARG A 51 -13.94 5.48 -10.51
N LEU A 52 -14.09 6.71 -10.03
CA LEU A 52 -13.96 7.95 -10.80
C LEU A 52 -12.57 8.58 -10.62
N ASP A 53 -12.09 8.62 -9.39
CA ASP A 53 -10.83 9.26 -9.02
C ASP A 53 -9.87 8.25 -8.41
N LYS A 54 -8.58 8.34 -8.78
CA LYS A 54 -7.52 7.50 -8.21
C LYS A 54 -6.67 8.31 -7.23
N PRO A 55 -6.89 8.19 -5.91
CA PRO A 55 -6.04 8.84 -4.93
C PRO A 55 -4.64 8.20 -4.90
N ALA A 56 -3.65 8.95 -4.42
CA ALA A 56 -2.30 8.44 -4.22
C ALA A 56 -2.16 7.62 -2.94
N CYS A 57 -3.08 7.81 -1.98
CA CYS A 57 -3.19 7.04 -0.74
C CYS A 57 -4.63 7.12 -0.21
N VAL A 58 -5.05 6.10 0.52
CA VAL A 58 -6.31 6.06 1.28
C VAL A 58 -5.99 5.87 2.75
N ILE A 59 -6.65 6.64 3.62
CA ILE A 59 -6.69 6.45 5.06
C ILE A 59 -8.08 5.94 5.39
N LEU A 60 -8.19 4.75 5.98
CA LEU A 60 -9.45 4.03 6.16
C LEU A 60 -9.66 3.66 7.63
N ASP A 61 -10.72 4.15 8.25
CA ASP A 61 -11.16 3.62 9.53
C ASP A 61 -11.80 2.23 9.35
N LEU A 62 -11.56 1.35 10.32
CA LEU A 62 -12.23 0.04 10.39
C LEU A 62 -13.64 0.13 10.95
N GLN A 63 -13.92 1.13 11.78
CA GLN A 63 -15.22 1.35 12.40
C GLN A 63 -16.03 2.33 11.57
N LEU A 64 -16.71 1.84 10.55
CA LEU A 64 -17.60 2.65 9.71
C LEU A 64 -19.05 2.20 9.85
N PRO A 65 -20.01 3.10 9.70
CA PRO A 65 -21.42 2.76 9.73
C PRO A 65 -21.81 1.93 8.51
N GLY A 66 -22.65 0.94 8.72
CA GLY A 66 -23.17 0.06 7.67
C GLY A 66 -22.19 -1.04 7.29
N GLN A 67 -21.18 -0.71 6.49
CA GLN A 67 -20.14 -1.65 6.04
C GLN A 67 -18.84 -1.44 6.80
N SER A 68 -18.31 -2.48 7.45
CA SER A 68 -17.05 -2.36 8.18
C SER A 68 -15.88 -2.01 7.25
N GLY A 69 -14.89 -1.25 7.74
CA GLY A 69 -13.70 -0.93 6.97
C GLY A 69 -12.91 -2.15 6.49
N LEU A 70 -12.96 -3.28 7.23
CA LEU A 70 -12.39 -4.55 6.74
C LEU A 70 -13.11 -5.08 5.49
N ALA A 71 -14.43 -4.94 5.42
CA ALA A 71 -15.20 -5.33 4.24
C ALA A 71 -14.89 -4.39 3.06
N VAL A 72 -14.82 -3.07 3.31
CA VAL A 72 -14.38 -2.08 2.30
C VAL A 72 -12.98 -2.42 1.77
N LEU A 73 -12.05 -2.74 2.66
CA LEU A 73 -10.68 -3.11 2.28
C LEU A 73 -10.64 -4.38 1.43
N LYS A 74 -11.49 -5.35 1.74
CA LYS A 74 -11.65 -6.56 0.95
C LYS A 74 -12.18 -6.24 -0.46
N ASP A 75 -13.21 -5.42 -0.57
CA ASP A 75 -13.76 -4.99 -1.85
C ASP A 75 -12.71 -4.30 -2.71
N LEU A 76 -11.88 -3.41 -2.13
CA LEU A 76 -10.74 -2.80 -2.81
C LEU A 76 -9.72 -3.83 -3.30
N SER A 77 -9.45 -4.85 -2.50
CA SER A 77 -8.56 -5.96 -2.87
C SER A 77 -9.11 -6.75 -4.05
N ASP A 78 -10.41 -7.08 -4.02
CA ASP A 78 -11.10 -7.81 -5.09
C ASP A 78 -11.14 -6.99 -6.40
N MET A 79 -11.29 -5.67 -6.30
CA MET A 79 -11.21 -4.73 -7.42
C MET A 79 -9.78 -4.53 -7.95
N LYS A 80 -8.76 -5.14 -7.33
CA LYS A 80 -7.34 -4.92 -7.64
C LYS A 80 -6.93 -3.45 -7.56
N PHE A 81 -7.49 -2.74 -6.59
CA PHE A 81 -7.22 -1.33 -6.36
C PHE A 81 -5.75 -1.15 -5.99
N GLY A 82 -4.98 -0.55 -6.89
CA GLY A 82 -3.52 -0.47 -6.78
C GLY A 82 -3.01 0.65 -5.87
N THR A 83 -3.91 1.46 -5.28
CA THR A 83 -3.55 2.55 -4.37
C THR A 83 -3.26 1.99 -2.97
N PRO A 84 -2.21 2.46 -2.29
CA PRO A 84 -1.93 2.05 -0.91
C PRO A 84 -3.03 2.52 0.05
N VAL A 85 -3.43 1.63 0.96
CA VAL A 85 -4.42 1.90 2.02
C VAL A 85 -3.75 1.79 3.38
N ILE A 86 -3.81 2.87 4.16
CA ILE A 86 -3.43 2.90 5.58
C ILE A 86 -4.71 2.72 6.38
N VAL A 87 -4.74 1.74 7.26
CA VAL A 87 -5.90 1.43 8.09
C VAL A 87 -5.72 2.05 9.47
N MET A 88 -6.79 2.64 10.01
CA MET A 88 -6.88 3.12 11.39
C MET A 88 -7.89 2.30 12.17
N SER A 89 -7.66 2.09 13.47
CA SER A 89 -8.63 1.45 14.35
C SER A 89 -8.49 1.91 15.79
N GLY A 90 -9.60 2.11 16.47
CA GLY A 90 -9.65 2.34 17.92
C GLY A 90 -9.60 1.05 18.74
N GLN A 91 -9.72 -0.09 18.10
CA GLN A 91 -9.59 -1.41 18.73
C GLN A 91 -8.44 -2.16 18.05
N SER A 92 -7.36 -2.31 18.77
CA SER A 92 -6.16 -3.01 18.29
C SER A 92 -6.11 -4.41 18.86
N ASP A 93 -6.88 -5.34 18.29
CA ASP A 93 -6.54 -6.73 18.45
C ASP A 93 -5.60 -7.19 17.31
N ILE A 94 -4.70 -8.10 17.64
CA ILE A 94 -3.72 -8.64 16.69
C ILE A 94 -4.43 -9.28 15.48
N ILE A 95 -5.60 -9.87 15.69
CA ILE A 95 -6.37 -10.57 14.66
C ILE A 95 -6.88 -9.57 13.63
N THR A 96 -7.43 -8.45 14.07
CA THR A 96 -7.91 -7.36 13.20
C THR A 96 -6.77 -6.76 12.38
N ALA A 97 -5.64 -6.46 13.02
CA ALA A 97 -4.46 -5.96 12.31
C ALA A 97 -3.94 -6.95 11.26
N VAL A 98 -3.81 -8.23 11.62
CA VAL A 98 -3.41 -9.29 10.69
C VAL A 98 -4.42 -9.45 9.56
N THR A 99 -5.71 -9.34 9.83
CA THR A 99 -6.76 -9.42 8.81
C THR A 99 -6.72 -8.24 7.85
N ALA A 100 -6.54 -7.02 8.35
CA ALA A 100 -6.36 -5.83 7.52
C ALA A 100 -5.14 -5.97 6.60
N MET A 101 -4.02 -6.38 7.15
CA MET A 101 -2.82 -6.66 6.37
C MET A 101 -3.07 -7.78 5.35
N LYS A 102 -3.85 -8.80 5.67
CA LYS A 102 -4.30 -9.86 4.77
C LYS A 102 -5.15 -9.35 3.61
N ASN A 103 -5.96 -8.41 3.79
CA ASN A 103 -6.81 -7.79 2.78
C ASN A 103 -6.11 -6.69 1.97
N GLY A 104 -4.79 -6.52 2.14
CA GLY A 104 -3.98 -5.65 1.30
C GLY A 104 -3.71 -4.27 1.88
N ALA A 105 -4.00 -4.02 3.17
CA ALA A 105 -3.55 -2.80 3.82
C ALA A 105 -2.03 -2.63 3.67
N LEU A 106 -1.61 -1.39 3.44
CA LEU A 106 -0.20 -1.03 3.44
C LEU A 106 0.34 -1.07 4.85
N ASP A 107 -0.41 -0.48 5.79
CA ASP A 107 -0.05 -0.38 7.19
C ASP A 107 -1.30 -0.24 8.06
N PHE A 108 -1.11 -0.40 9.38
CA PHE A 108 -2.14 -0.32 10.39
C PHE A 108 -1.70 0.64 11.50
N LEU A 109 -2.55 1.60 11.86
CA LEU A 109 -2.36 2.56 12.95
C LEU A 109 -3.45 2.41 14.00
N GLU A 110 -3.04 2.21 15.25
CA GLU A 110 -3.95 2.20 16.40
C GLU A 110 -4.27 3.63 16.85
N LYS A 111 -5.54 3.96 17.00
CA LYS A 111 -6.01 5.22 17.60
C LYS A 111 -5.93 5.13 19.14
N PRO A 112 -5.41 6.16 19.83
CA PRO A 112 -4.86 7.40 19.30
C PRO A 112 -3.41 7.26 18.81
N PHE A 113 -3.06 7.93 17.73
CA PHE A 113 -1.73 7.95 17.16
C PHE A 113 -1.14 9.36 17.08
N PRO A 114 0.19 9.51 17.16
CA PRO A 114 0.85 10.79 16.94
C PRO A 114 0.68 11.27 15.50
N ALA A 115 0.42 12.56 15.30
CA ALA A 115 0.29 13.16 13.97
C ALA A 115 1.49 12.86 13.05
N VAL A 116 2.70 12.87 13.60
CA VAL A 116 3.94 12.54 12.86
C VAL A 116 3.90 11.11 12.33
N ALA A 117 3.38 10.14 13.08
CA ALA A 117 3.29 8.76 12.64
C ALA A 117 2.38 8.62 11.40
N MET A 118 1.23 9.31 11.38
CA MET A 118 0.35 9.34 10.21
C MET A 118 1.02 10.01 9.01
N LEU A 119 1.67 11.15 9.21
CA LEU A 119 2.36 11.86 8.13
C LEU A 119 3.45 11.03 7.48
N ASP A 120 4.27 10.35 8.28
CA ASP A 120 5.34 9.51 7.76
C ASP A 120 4.79 8.35 6.93
N ARG A 121 3.69 7.72 7.37
CA ARG A 121 3.01 6.66 6.62
C ARG A 121 2.43 7.16 5.30
N VAL A 122 1.78 8.31 5.31
CA VAL A 122 1.22 8.91 4.08
C VAL A 122 2.33 9.28 3.10
N ARG A 123 3.43 9.86 3.56
CA ARG A 123 4.59 10.20 2.71
C ARG A 123 5.18 8.95 2.05
N GLU A 124 5.37 7.89 2.83
CA GLU A 124 5.85 6.61 2.33
C GLU A 124 4.88 5.99 1.31
N ALA A 125 3.58 6.01 1.62
CA ALA A 125 2.53 5.51 0.74
C ALA A 125 2.51 6.24 -0.60
N VAL A 126 2.54 7.58 -0.59
CA VAL A 126 2.56 8.41 -1.80
C VAL A 126 3.84 8.20 -2.61
N ALA A 127 5.00 8.09 -1.96
CA ALA A 127 6.27 7.80 -2.64
C ALA A 127 6.25 6.43 -3.32
N ALA A 128 5.70 5.41 -2.66
CA ALA A 128 5.53 4.07 -3.20
C ALA A 128 4.56 4.05 -4.39
N TYR A 129 3.41 4.73 -4.28
CA TYR A 129 2.43 4.85 -5.35
C TYR A 129 3.04 5.49 -6.61
N ARG A 130 3.82 6.55 -6.44
CA ARG A 130 4.49 7.22 -7.56
C ARG A 130 5.50 6.33 -8.27
N LYS A 131 6.32 5.62 -7.52
CA LYS A 131 7.26 4.65 -8.10
C LYS A 131 6.53 3.58 -8.91
N ALA A 132 5.39 3.12 -8.41
CA ALA A 132 4.59 2.11 -9.10
C ALA A 132 3.92 2.66 -10.38
N THR A 133 3.47 3.93 -10.38
CA THR A 133 2.79 4.56 -11.53
C THR A 133 3.76 5.15 -12.56
N SER A 134 4.97 5.53 -12.15
CA SER A 134 6.01 6.09 -13.06
C SER A 134 6.72 5.03 -13.93
N GLY A 135 6.28 3.79 -13.91
CA GLY A 135 6.86 2.73 -14.77
C GLY A 135 8.27 2.28 -14.40
N THR A 136 8.85 2.83 -13.33
CA THR A 136 10.25 2.54 -12.97
C THR A 136 10.32 1.69 -11.71
N ILE A 137 9.89 0.44 -11.81
CA ILE A 137 10.37 -0.58 -10.86
C ILE A 137 11.73 -1.02 -11.37
N HIS A 138 12.78 -0.51 -10.75
CA HIS A 138 14.14 -0.95 -11.04
C HIS A 138 14.23 -2.47 -10.87
N GLY A 139 14.38 -3.18 -12.00
CA GLY A 139 14.97 -4.51 -12.05
C GLY A 139 14.07 -5.73 -12.13
N LEU A 140 12.74 -5.62 -12.01
CA LEU A 140 11.88 -6.77 -12.25
C LEU A 140 11.11 -6.59 -13.56
N ALA A 141 11.53 -7.32 -14.59
CA ALA A 141 10.80 -7.46 -15.84
C ALA A 141 9.38 -8.02 -15.57
N ASP A 142 8.53 -8.00 -16.58
CA ASP A 142 7.23 -8.66 -16.51
C ASP A 142 7.44 -10.17 -16.34
N PHE A 143 6.84 -10.77 -15.31
CA PHE A 143 6.97 -12.19 -14.97
C PHE A 143 5.58 -12.83 -14.77
N PRO A 144 5.45 -14.16 -14.89
CA PRO A 144 4.18 -14.87 -14.71
C PRO A 144 3.60 -14.61 -13.33
N GLY A 145 2.32 -14.19 -13.26
CA GLY A 145 1.64 -13.92 -12.00
C GLY A 145 1.86 -12.52 -11.41
N ARG A 146 2.65 -11.64 -12.05
CA ARG A 146 2.86 -10.27 -11.58
C ARG A 146 1.54 -9.50 -11.33
N HIS A 147 0.52 -9.75 -12.14
CA HIS A 147 -0.80 -9.14 -12.03
C HIS A 147 -1.60 -9.60 -10.79
N LEU A 148 -1.21 -10.72 -10.16
CA LEU A 148 -1.82 -11.22 -8.93
C LEU A 148 -1.33 -10.45 -7.69
N LEU A 149 -0.20 -9.75 -7.81
CA LEU A 149 0.42 -9.04 -6.71
C LEU A 149 -0.13 -7.63 -6.58
N THR A 150 -0.39 -7.21 -5.34
CA THR A 150 -0.67 -5.81 -4.99
C THR A 150 0.57 -4.94 -5.21
N GLY A 151 0.40 -3.61 -5.25
CA GLY A 151 1.54 -2.67 -5.34
C GLY A 151 2.60 -2.93 -4.27
N ARG A 152 2.15 -3.14 -3.02
CA ARG A 152 3.02 -3.37 -1.87
C ARG A 152 3.74 -4.71 -1.92
N GLU A 153 3.07 -5.75 -2.34
CA GLU A 153 3.70 -7.06 -2.53
C GLU A 153 4.79 -6.99 -3.62
N ARG A 154 4.58 -6.22 -4.69
CA ARG A 154 5.61 -5.98 -5.70
C ARG A 154 6.83 -5.24 -5.15
N GLU A 155 6.62 -4.24 -4.28
CA GLU A 155 7.73 -3.52 -3.64
C GLU A 155 8.53 -4.43 -2.72
N VAL A 156 7.84 -5.22 -1.87
CA VAL A 156 8.49 -6.22 -1.01
C VAL A 156 9.24 -7.25 -1.87
N LEU A 157 8.63 -7.73 -2.96
CA LEU A 157 9.27 -8.65 -3.88
C LEU A 157 10.55 -8.03 -4.50
N GLY A 158 10.53 -6.75 -4.86
CA GLY A 158 11.69 -6.03 -5.35
C GLY A 158 12.85 -6.01 -4.35
N GLN A 159 12.56 -5.79 -3.05
CA GLN A 159 13.59 -5.83 -2.01
C GLN A 159 14.13 -7.26 -1.80
N VAL A 160 13.24 -8.25 -1.81
CA VAL A 160 13.64 -9.67 -1.69
C VAL A 160 14.50 -10.10 -2.88
N ALA A 161 14.14 -9.71 -4.09
CA ALA A 161 14.91 -10.00 -5.30
C ALA A 161 16.29 -9.30 -5.30
N ALA A 162 16.38 -8.13 -4.65
CA ALA A 162 17.65 -7.44 -4.41
C ALA A 162 18.48 -8.04 -3.25
N GLY A 163 18.04 -9.16 -2.65
CA GLY A 163 18.76 -9.84 -1.57
C GLY A 163 18.59 -9.22 -0.18
N ALA A 164 17.65 -8.28 0.02
CA ALA A 164 17.45 -7.65 1.31
C ALA A 164 16.83 -8.62 2.33
N SER A 165 17.35 -8.59 3.58
CA SER A 165 16.72 -9.25 4.72
C SER A 165 15.39 -8.59 5.08
N ASN A 166 14.52 -9.27 5.84
CA ASN A 166 13.24 -8.69 6.28
C ASN A 166 13.44 -7.37 7.05
N LYS A 167 14.52 -7.27 7.86
CA LYS A 167 14.86 -6.05 8.61
C LYS A 167 15.26 -4.91 7.67
N GLU A 168 16.09 -5.20 6.67
CA GLU A 168 16.52 -4.20 5.67
C GLU A 168 15.38 -3.78 4.74
N ALA A 169 14.60 -4.75 4.25
CA ALA A 169 13.41 -4.47 3.45
C ALA A 169 12.41 -3.61 4.23
N GLY A 170 12.15 -3.96 5.50
CA GLY A 170 11.31 -3.18 6.40
C GLY A 170 11.79 -1.74 6.53
N ARG A 171 13.09 -1.55 6.82
CA ARG A 171 13.68 -0.20 6.93
C ARG A 171 13.56 0.60 5.62
N ARG A 172 13.84 -0.02 4.46
CA ARG A 172 13.77 0.64 3.15
C ARG A 172 12.35 0.97 2.71
N LEU A 173 11.39 0.14 3.13
CA LEU A 173 9.98 0.27 2.78
C LEU A 173 9.16 0.98 3.87
N GLY A 174 9.76 1.36 5.00
CA GLY A 174 9.08 2.04 6.11
C GLY A 174 8.04 1.17 6.84
N ILE A 175 8.23 -0.14 6.90
CA ILE A 175 7.33 -1.07 7.58
C ILE A 175 8.08 -1.99 8.54
N SER A 176 7.34 -2.62 9.45
CA SER A 176 7.96 -3.55 10.39
C SER A 176 8.51 -4.80 9.67
N PRO A 177 9.59 -5.43 10.18
CA PRO A 177 10.06 -6.71 9.64
C PRO A 177 8.98 -7.79 9.64
N ARG A 178 8.07 -7.76 10.60
CA ARG A 178 6.91 -8.66 10.70
C ARG A 178 5.93 -8.43 9.55
N THR A 179 5.69 -7.18 9.19
CA THR A 179 4.85 -6.84 8.02
C THR A 179 5.48 -7.35 6.72
N VAL A 180 6.81 -7.26 6.59
CA VAL A 180 7.53 -7.83 5.43
C VAL A 180 7.33 -9.34 5.34
N GLU A 181 7.41 -10.06 6.48
CA GLU A 181 7.17 -11.52 6.50
C GLU A 181 5.77 -11.87 6.00
N VAL A 182 4.76 -11.13 6.46
CA VAL A 182 3.37 -11.33 6.02
C VAL A 182 3.23 -11.13 4.51
N HIS A 183 3.82 -10.07 3.96
CA HIS A 183 3.80 -9.85 2.52
C HIS A 183 4.56 -10.95 1.75
N ARG A 184 5.71 -11.38 2.23
CA ARG A 184 6.47 -12.48 1.61
C ARG A 184 5.67 -13.79 1.56
N ALA A 185 5.03 -14.17 2.66
CA ALA A 185 4.19 -15.36 2.70
C ALA A 185 3.10 -15.32 1.63
N ARG A 186 2.44 -14.16 1.45
CA ARG A 186 1.41 -13.97 0.45
C ARG A 186 1.92 -13.98 -0.98
N ILE A 187 3.07 -13.35 -1.23
CA ILE A 187 3.72 -13.37 -2.53
C ILE A 187 3.99 -14.82 -2.92
N MET A 188 4.51 -15.61 -1.99
CA MET A 188 4.79 -17.03 -2.24
C MET A 188 3.51 -17.81 -2.53
N ASP A 189 2.46 -17.59 -1.76
CA ASP A 189 1.15 -18.23 -1.96
C ASP A 189 0.55 -17.86 -3.33
N LYS A 190 0.48 -16.57 -3.65
CA LYS A 190 -0.08 -16.06 -4.91
C LYS A 190 0.69 -16.51 -6.16
N LEU A 191 1.98 -16.68 -6.05
CA LEU A 191 2.85 -17.12 -7.16
C LEU A 191 3.08 -18.63 -7.17
N GLY A 192 2.54 -19.38 -6.20
CA GLY A 192 2.74 -20.81 -6.06
C GLY A 192 4.19 -21.21 -5.75
N ALA A 193 4.99 -20.31 -5.18
CA ALA A 193 6.38 -20.55 -4.85
C ALA A 193 6.52 -21.36 -3.56
N ARG A 194 7.28 -22.46 -3.58
CA ARG A 194 7.48 -23.34 -2.43
C ARG A 194 8.53 -22.82 -1.45
N ASN A 195 9.46 -22.02 -1.92
CA ASN A 195 10.55 -21.43 -1.14
C ASN A 195 11.12 -20.19 -1.85
N ALA A 196 12.05 -19.51 -1.21
CA ALA A 196 12.64 -18.28 -1.76
C ALA A 196 13.39 -18.51 -3.10
N ALA A 197 14.03 -19.65 -3.29
CA ALA A 197 14.73 -19.97 -4.54
C ALA A 197 13.73 -20.18 -5.68
N ASP A 198 12.60 -20.86 -5.42
CA ASP A 198 11.53 -21.07 -6.38
C ASP A 198 10.86 -19.74 -6.74
N LEU A 199 10.65 -18.86 -5.76
CA LEU A 199 10.18 -17.50 -5.98
C LEU A 199 11.10 -16.73 -6.94
N MET A 200 12.40 -16.77 -6.71
CA MET A 200 13.37 -16.11 -7.61
C MET A 200 13.36 -16.71 -9.01
N ARG A 201 13.21 -18.02 -9.14
CA ARG A 201 13.11 -18.69 -10.44
C ARG A 201 11.87 -18.19 -11.22
N ILE A 202 10.71 -18.10 -10.58
CA ILE A 202 9.48 -17.59 -11.19
C ILE A 202 9.65 -16.14 -11.67
N VAL A 203 10.25 -15.30 -10.83
CA VAL A 203 10.43 -13.88 -11.08
C VAL A 203 11.47 -13.61 -12.18
N LEU A 204 12.52 -14.43 -12.27
CA LEU A 204 13.60 -14.27 -13.23
C LEU A 204 13.38 -15.03 -14.55
N SER A 205 12.41 -15.94 -14.62
CA SER A 205 12.23 -16.88 -15.75
C SER A 205 11.91 -16.23 -17.11
N ARG A 206 11.61 -14.94 -17.17
CA ARG A 206 11.29 -14.23 -18.42
C ARG A 206 12.40 -13.33 -18.95
N THR A 207 13.48 -13.17 -18.24
CA THR A 207 14.65 -12.41 -18.72
C THR A 207 15.36 -13.14 -19.88
N GLU A 208 15.30 -14.47 -19.89
CA GLU A 208 15.96 -15.30 -20.91
C GLU A 208 15.17 -15.39 -22.24
N SER A 209 13.83 -15.44 -22.18
CA SER A 209 13.01 -15.58 -23.41
C SER A 209 13.05 -14.35 -24.32
N ARG A 210 13.28 -13.15 -23.81
CA ARG A 210 13.35 -11.92 -24.60
C ARG A 210 14.74 -11.68 -25.20
N ALA A 211 15.79 -12.17 -24.55
CA ALA A 211 17.15 -12.13 -25.08
C ALA A 211 17.34 -13.06 -26.30
N LEU A 212 16.63 -14.21 -26.27
CA LEU A 212 16.66 -15.17 -27.40
C LEU A 212 15.80 -14.75 -28.62
N GLN A 213 14.79 -13.86 -28.42
CA GLN A 213 13.99 -13.34 -29.54
C GLN A 213 14.61 -12.11 -30.24
N LEU A 214 15.56 -11.43 -29.61
CA LEU A 214 16.29 -10.28 -30.19
C LEU A 214 17.61 -10.70 -30.87
N ALA A 215 17.95 -11.97 -30.75
CA ALA A 215 19.18 -12.56 -31.38
C ALA A 215 18.88 -13.44 -32.62
N ARG A 216 17.66 -13.31 -33.20
CA ARG A 216 17.31 -13.96 -34.48
C ARG A 216 16.99 -12.95 -35.55
#